data_8bd748f04bddc1616d2b6b2956afb323
#
_entry.id   8bd748f04bddc1616d2b6b2956afb323
#
_cell.length_a   1.000
_cell.length_b   1.000
_cell.length_c   1.000
_cell.angle_alpha   90.00
_cell.angle_beta   90.00
_cell.angle_gamma   90.00
#
_symmetry.space_group_name_H-M   'P 1'
#
loop_
_entity.id
_entity.type
_entity.pdbx_description
1 polymer ?
#
loop_
_entity_poly.entity_id
_entity_poly.type
_entity_poly.pdbx_seq_one_letter_code
_entity_poly.pdbx_strand_id
1 'polypeptide(L)'
;MLPYQIEGCGHPLLLIHGWGVTHAVWHKLVPLLAPHFQLIQIELPGAGTMRDVVFEKPYYPTCAEALEELRIALGIEEWAILAYSTGTRVCEAYMQQYSKHVTRAVFLCPIYLRKPSYMLIRFFLKINAKHPDVVNWLLSDWRLYGWLLLYGFNLRRNDYINDWMNEIKLLPTENLKRVVTDLPGTGRAPFIMPTSPSVPTLFVWGLRDAVSAPPSHLRPNDEIIVACHSAPLLNPQSVAEAVLPFLKEEDIQQDTHPKTVTPNT
;
A
#
# COMPACT_ATOMS: atom_id res chain seq x y z
N MET A 1 15.94 -9.80 5.88
CA MET A 1 15.28 -9.89 4.55
C MET A 1 13.80 -10.19 4.75
N LEU A 2 12.91 -9.50 4.05
CA LEU A 2 11.46 -9.72 4.10
C LEU A 2 11.09 -11.10 3.53
N PRO A 3 10.14 -11.84 4.13
CA PRO A 3 9.54 -13.01 3.52
C PRO A 3 8.78 -12.61 2.25
N TYR A 4 8.86 -13.45 1.23
CA TYR A 4 8.22 -13.19 -0.05
C TYR A 4 7.75 -14.46 -0.75
N GLN A 5 6.82 -14.30 -1.68
CA GLN A 5 6.39 -15.33 -2.62
C GLN A 5 6.46 -14.75 -4.03
N ILE A 6 6.84 -15.58 -5.01
CA ILE A 6 6.92 -15.17 -6.41
C ILE A 6 5.94 -16.02 -7.21
N GLU A 7 5.12 -15.36 -8.06
CA GLU A 7 4.17 -15.99 -8.96
C GLU A 7 4.13 -15.25 -10.30
N GLY A 8 3.98 -15.98 -11.39
CA GLY A 8 3.98 -15.40 -12.74
C GLY A 8 5.39 -15.20 -13.31
N CYS A 9 5.45 -14.51 -14.43
CA CYS A 9 6.69 -14.20 -15.16
C CYS A 9 6.56 -12.86 -15.88
N GLY A 10 7.69 -12.29 -16.32
CA GLY A 10 7.74 -10.99 -16.98
C GLY A 10 8.38 -9.91 -16.11
N HIS A 11 7.99 -8.65 -16.33
CA HIS A 11 8.53 -7.54 -15.56
C HIS A 11 8.18 -7.66 -14.06
N PRO A 12 9.14 -7.44 -13.14
CA PRO A 12 8.89 -7.56 -11.71
C PRO A 12 7.86 -6.54 -11.23
N LEU A 13 6.83 -7.01 -10.50
CA LEU A 13 5.82 -6.19 -9.86
C LEU A 13 5.77 -6.50 -8.37
N LEU A 14 6.25 -5.57 -7.55
CA LEU A 14 6.20 -5.66 -6.09
C LEU A 14 4.80 -5.35 -5.57
N LEU A 15 4.23 -6.23 -4.75
CA LEU A 15 2.93 -6.07 -4.10
C LEU A 15 3.10 -5.76 -2.62
N ILE A 16 2.80 -4.52 -2.20
CA ILE A 16 2.95 -4.03 -0.82
C ILE A 16 1.57 -3.95 -0.17
N HIS A 17 1.30 -4.84 0.78
CA HIS A 17 0.02 -4.88 1.51
C HIS A 17 -0.13 -3.74 2.53
N GLY A 18 -1.34 -3.58 3.07
CA GLY A 18 -1.69 -2.56 4.06
C GLY A 18 -1.60 -3.04 5.51
N TRP A 19 -2.06 -2.17 6.41
CA TRP A 19 -2.16 -2.43 7.83
C TRP A 19 -3.19 -3.51 8.16
N GLY A 20 -2.83 -4.39 9.11
CA GLY A 20 -3.73 -5.41 9.61
C GLY A 20 -4.07 -6.52 8.61
N VAL A 21 -3.35 -6.61 7.50
CA VAL A 21 -3.48 -7.67 6.49
C VAL A 21 -2.09 -8.22 6.14
N THR A 22 -2.08 -9.37 5.47
CA THR A 22 -0.89 -10.06 4.97
C THR A 22 -0.85 -10.03 3.45
N HIS A 23 0.13 -10.69 2.83
CA HIS A 23 0.15 -10.90 1.38
C HIS A 23 -1.14 -11.58 0.87
N ALA A 24 -1.86 -12.33 1.72
CA ALA A 24 -3.13 -12.97 1.38
C ALA A 24 -4.20 -12.00 0.86
N VAL A 25 -4.04 -10.68 1.12
CA VAL A 25 -4.93 -9.65 0.54
C VAL A 25 -4.96 -9.68 -0.98
N TRP A 26 -3.92 -10.20 -1.60
CA TRP A 26 -3.73 -10.23 -3.05
C TRP A 26 -4.26 -11.49 -3.74
N HIS A 27 -4.68 -12.53 -2.98
CA HIS A 27 -4.93 -13.86 -3.53
C HIS A 27 -5.95 -13.89 -4.68
N LYS A 28 -6.93 -12.96 -4.70
CA LYS A 28 -7.90 -12.85 -5.82
C LYS A 28 -7.41 -11.98 -6.96
N LEU A 29 -6.47 -11.09 -6.69
CA LEU A 29 -5.89 -10.21 -7.70
C LEU A 29 -4.71 -10.88 -8.42
N VAL A 30 -3.95 -11.72 -7.72
CA VAL A 30 -2.80 -12.45 -8.26
C VAL A 30 -3.12 -13.20 -9.56
N PRO A 31 -4.19 -14.01 -9.66
CA PRO A 31 -4.51 -14.71 -10.91
C PRO A 31 -4.77 -13.79 -12.11
N LEU A 32 -5.14 -12.53 -11.85
CA LEU A 32 -5.42 -11.54 -12.89
C LEU A 32 -4.15 -10.81 -13.36
N LEU A 33 -3.14 -10.71 -12.49
CA LEU A 33 -1.87 -10.02 -12.79
C LEU A 33 -0.74 -10.95 -13.19
N ALA A 34 -0.69 -12.18 -12.66
CA ALA A 34 0.38 -13.16 -12.90
C ALA A 34 0.59 -13.54 -14.38
N PRO A 35 -0.43 -13.50 -15.28
CA PRO A 35 -0.21 -13.69 -16.71
C PRO A 35 0.65 -12.61 -17.37
N HIS A 36 0.89 -11.49 -16.69
CA HIS A 36 1.51 -10.29 -17.25
C HIS A 36 2.80 -9.86 -16.53
N PHE A 37 2.98 -10.26 -15.27
CA PHE A 37 4.06 -9.80 -14.40
C PHE A 37 4.63 -10.94 -13.55
N GLN A 38 5.90 -10.83 -13.20
CA GLN A 38 6.47 -11.57 -12.09
C GLN A 38 6.08 -10.86 -10.79
N LEU A 39 5.10 -11.40 -10.09
CA LEU A 39 4.54 -10.82 -8.86
C LEU A 39 5.40 -11.19 -7.66
N ILE A 40 5.88 -10.18 -6.93
CA ILE A 40 6.64 -10.36 -5.69
C ILE A 40 5.74 -9.92 -4.54
N GLN A 41 5.15 -10.89 -3.85
CA GLN A 41 4.25 -10.67 -2.72
C GLN A 41 5.07 -10.75 -1.43
N ILE A 42 5.08 -9.70 -0.63
CA ILE A 42 5.89 -9.60 0.59
C ILE A 42 5.06 -9.62 1.85
N GLU A 43 5.70 -9.96 2.96
CA GLU A 43 5.20 -9.72 4.31
C GLU A 43 5.93 -8.54 4.91
N LEU A 44 5.19 -7.48 5.25
CA LEU A 44 5.75 -6.35 5.98
C LEU A 44 5.99 -6.71 7.45
N PRO A 45 6.95 -6.09 8.10
CA PRO A 45 7.18 -6.25 9.52
C PRO A 45 5.94 -5.94 10.36
N GLY A 46 5.68 -6.80 11.32
CA GLY A 46 4.48 -6.74 12.13
C GLY A 46 3.26 -7.41 11.50
N ALA A 47 3.42 -8.13 10.40
CA ALA A 47 2.34 -8.88 9.74
C ALA A 47 2.77 -10.31 9.42
N GLY A 48 1.82 -11.22 9.26
CA GLY A 48 2.03 -12.60 8.84
C GLY A 48 3.10 -13.33 9.63
N THR A 49 4.09 -13.86 8.93
CA THR A 49 5.25 -14.56 9.54
C THR A 49 6.22 -13.62 10.25
N MET A 50 6.13 -12.32 10.01
CA MET A 50 6.92 -11.28 10.68
C MET A 50 6.16 -10.56 11.81
N ARG A 51 5.05 -11.10 12.28
CA ARG A 51 4.20 -10.46 13.29
C ARG A 51 4.92 -10.11 14.60
N ASP A 52 5.90 -10.91 14.99
CA ASP A 52 6.66 -10.72 16.22
C ASP A 52 7.89 -9.83 16.06
N VAL A 53 8.15 -9.34 14.85
CA VAL A 53 9.26 -8.44 14.56
C VAL A 53 8.89 -7.03 14.98
N VAL A 54 9.63 -6.48 15.94
CA VAL A 54 9.49 -5.10 16.41
C VAL A 54 10.73 -4.32 15.98
N PHE A 55 10.52 -3.20 15.28
CA PHE A 55 11.62 -2.30 14.96
C PHE A 55 11.76 -1.17 16.01
N GLU A 56 12.98 -0.83 16.34
CA GLU A 56 13.28 0.32 17.18
C GLU A 56 13.21 1.65 16.40
N LYS A 57 13.51 1.61 15.09
CA LYS A 57 13.51 2.75 14.19
C LYS A 57 12.10 3.09 13.66
N PRO A 58 11.88 4.26 13.05
CA PRO A 58 10.62 4.61 12.41
C PRO A 58 10.19 3.56 11.36
N TYR A 59 8.91 3.19 11.39
CA TYR A 59 8.38 2.05 10.64
C TYR A 59 8.58 2.16 9.12
N TYR A 60 8.12 3.26 8.52
CA TYR A 60 8.09 3.39 7.06
C TYR A 60 9.48 3.46 6.41
N PRO A 61 10.44 4.25 6.92
CA PRO A 61 11.81 4.22 6.40
C PRO A 61 12.48 2.85 6.56
N THR A 62 12.24 2.16 7.69
CA THR A 62 12.80 0.82 7.91
C THR A 62 12.23 -0.21 6.94
N CYS A 63 10.93 -0.13 6.63
CA CYS A 63 10.33 -0.95 5.58
C CYS A 63 10.95 -0.66 4.22
N ALA A 64 11.23 0.61 3.89
CA ALA A 64 11.88 0.99 2.64
C ALA A 64 13.31 0.41 2.52
N GLU A 65 14.10 0.47 3.60
CA GLU A 65 15.42 -0.16 3.66
C GLU A 65 15.32 -1.68 3.42
N ALA A 66 14.37 -2.35 4.08
CA ALA A 66 14.16 -3.80 3.94
C ALA A 66 13.68 -4.21 2.53
N LEU A 67 12.93 -3.35 1.84
CA LEU A 67 12.55 -3.55 0.43
C LEU A 67 13.78 -3.48 -0.49
N GLU A 68 14.67 -2.51 -0.26
CA GLU A 68 15.90 -2.39 -1.05
C GLU A 68 16.82 -3.60 -0.84
N GLU A 69 16.97 -4.08 0.41
CA GLU A 69 17.68 -5.32 0.70
C GLU A 69 17.09 -6.51 -0.07
N LEU A 70 15.76 -6.61 -0.12
CA LEU A 70 15.07 -7.67 -0.86
C LEU A 70 15.32 -7.55 -2.37
N ARG A 71 15.21 -6.35 -2.95
CA ARG A 71 15.45 -6.11 -4.37
C ARG A 71 16.85 -6.58 -4.77
N ILE A 72 17.87 -6.18 -4.01
CA ILE A 72 19.26 -6.56 -4.22
C ILE A 72 19.43 -8.08 -4.11
N ALA A 73 18.84 -8.71 -3.09
CA ALA A 73 18.94 -10.15 -2.88
C ALA A 73 18.29 -10.96 -4.00
N LEU A 74 17.25 -10.43 -4.65
CA LEU A 74 16.58 -11.03 -5.81
C LEU A 74 17.30 -10.74 -7.14
N GLY A 75 18.33 -9.90 -7.14
CA GLY A 75 19.03 -9.49 -8.37
C GLY A 75 18.16 -8.66 -9.32
N ILE A 76 17.13 -7.98 -8.81
CA ILE A 76 16.21 -7.15 -9.58
C ILE A 76 16.84 -5.78 -9.75
N GLU A 77 17.00 -5.30 -10.98
CA GLU A 77 17.54 -3.98 -11.26
C GLU A 77 16.50 -2.90 -10.95
N GLU A 78 15.28 -3.10 -11.44
CA GLU A 78 14.13 -2.20 -11.23
C GLU A 78 12.82 -3.00 -11.21
N TRP A 79 11.80 -2.46 -10.56
CA TRP A 79 10.47 -3.05 -10.47
C TRP A 79 9.35 -2.00 -10.57
N ALA A 80 8.19 -2.42 -11.01
CA ALA A 80 6.97 -1.68 -10.75
C ALA A 80 6.46 -2.00 -9.33
N ILE A 81 5.65 -1.10 -8.76
CA ILE A 81 5.10 -1.29 -7.41
C ILE A 81 3.58 -1.09 -7.44
N LEU A 82 2.85 -2.04 -6.86
CA LEU A 82 1.43 -1.88 -6.51
C LEU A 82 1.32 -1.91 -4.99
N ALA A 83 1.04 -0.76 -4.41
CA ALA A 83 0.93 -0.58 -2.97
C ALA A 83 -0.52 -0.30 -2.55
N TYR A 84 -0.97 -0.93 -1.47
CA TYR A 84 -2.33 -0.83 -0.97
C TYR A 84 -2.40 -0.21 0.42
N SER A 85 -3.34 0.70 0.62
CA SER A 85 -3.66 1.30 1.93
C SER A 85 -2.42 1.91 2.59
N THR A 86 -2.04 1.52 3.82
CA THR A 86 -0.81 1.98 4.48
C THR A 86 0.47 1.56 3.76
N GLY A 87 0.43 0.49 2.96
CA GLY A 87 1.53 0.10 2.08
C GLY A 87 1.92 1.19 1.09
N THR A 88 1.00 2.09 0.74
CA THR A 88 1.31 3.27 -0.09
C THR A 88 2.32 4.20 0.58
N ARG A 89 2.34 4.25 1.92
CA ARG A 89 3.33 5.01 2.69
C ARG A 89 4.70 4.35 2.71
N VAL A 90 4.72 3.01 2.68
CA VAL A 90 5.98 2.27 2.50
C VAL A 90 6.55 2.53 1.10
N CYS A 91 5.70 2.45 0.06
CA CYS A 91 6.08 2.77 -1.31
C CYS A 91 6.63 4.21 -1.42
N GLU A 92 5.95 5.17 -0.80
CA GLU A 92 6.38 6.57 -0.77
C GLU A 92 7.77 6.73 -0.12
N ALA A 93 7.98 6.12 1.04
CA ALA A 93 9.28 6.15 1.73
C ALA A 93 10.37 5.48 0.88
N TYR A 94 10.04 4.40 0.17
CA TYR A 94 10.94 3.74 -0.76
C TYR A 94 11.29 4.64 -1.95
N MET A 95 10.30 5.24 -2.59
CA MET A 95 10.53 6.15 -3.73
C MET A 95 11.33 7.39 -3.36
N GLN A 96 11.24 7.90 -2.13
CA GLN A 96 12.05 9.03 -1.65
C GLN A 96 13.55 8.72 -1.64
N GLN A 97 13.92 7.46 -1.42
CA GLN A 97 15.31 7.03 -1.29
C GLN A 97 15.84 6.31 -2.54
N TYR A 98 14.97 5.53 -3.20
CA TYR A 98 15.34 4.56 -4.23
C TYR A 98 14.52 4.71 -5.52
N SER A 99 14.07 5.93 -5.86
CA SER A 99 13.20 6.18 -7.03
C SER A 99 13.75 5.64 -8.34
N LYS A 100 15.07 5.61 -8.50
CA LYS A 100 15.77 5.11 -9.70
C LYS A 100 15.52 3.59 -9.96
N HIS A 101 15.03 2.87 -8.97
CA HIS A 101 14.71 1.44 -9.07
C HIS A 101 13.20 1.19 -9.20
N VAL A 102 12.41 2.23 -9.42
CA VAL A 102 10.96 2.13 -9.59
C VAL A 102 10.58 2.61 -10.99
N THR A 103 10.09 1.69 -11.81
CA THR A 103 9.61 2.02 -13.15
C THR A 103 8.25 2.73 -13.11
N ARG A 104 7.32 2.21 -12.33
CA ARG A 104 5.95 2.73 -12.15
C ARG A 104 5.45 2.43 -10.75
N ALA A 105 4.57 3.28 -10.21
CA ALA A 105 3.95 3.06 -8.92
C ALA A 105 2.43 3.21 -9.00
N VAL A 106 1.71 2.22 -8.46
CA VAL A 106 0.25 2.28 -8.29
C VAL A 106 -0.07 2.39 -6.80
N PHE A 107 -0.85 3.39 -6.44
CA PHE A 107 -1.35 3.63 -5.10
C PHE A 107 -2.83 3.27 -5.03
N LEU A 108 -3.13 2.06 -4.57
CA LEU A 108 -4.49 1.53 -4.47
C LEU A 108 -5.10 1.86 -3.10
N CYS A 109 -6.26 2.52 -3.09
CA CYS A 109 -6.93 2.99 -1.87
C CYS A 109 -5.95 3.66 -0.90
N PRO A 110 -5.16 4.66 -1.36
CA PRO A 110 -4.08 5.24 -0.58
C PRO A 110 -4.61 5.87 0.70
N ILE A 111 -3.76 5.94 1.73
CA ILE A 111 -4.12 6.55 3.00
C ILE A 111 -4.20 8.08 2.85
N TYR A 112 -5.28 8.54 2.26
CA TYR A 112 -5.75 9.92 2.25
C TYR A 112 -7.05 9.97 3.05
N LEU A 113 -6.90 10.08 4.36
CA LEU A 113 -7.97 9.80 5.31
C LEU A 113 -9.13 10.79 5.16
N ARG A 114 -10.35 10.26 5.13
CA ARG A 114 -11.57 11.06 5.31
C ARG A 114 -11.52 11.79 6.65
N LYS A 115 -12.12 12.97 6.72
CA LYS A 115 -12.15 13.77 7.96
C LYS A 115 -12.59 12.98 9.21
N PRO A 116 -13.64 12.14 9.18
CA PRO A 116 -14.02 11.31 10.33
C PRO A 116 -12.93 10.32 10.71
N SER A 117 -12.34 9.62 9.75
CA SER A 117 -11.27 8.64 9.98
C SER A 117 -10.02 9.31 10.56
N TYR A 118 -9.65 10.47 10.05
CA TYR A 118 -8.56 11.28 10.57
C TYR A 118 -8.79 11.73 12.01
N MET A 119 -10.00 12.19 12.34
CA MET A 119 -10.36 12.58 13.69
C MET A 119 -10.30 11.39 14.66
N LEU A 120 -10.78 10.22 14.23
CA LEU A 120 -10.73 8.99 15.02
C LEU A 120 -9.28 8.58 15.32
N ILE A 121 -8.41 8.59 14.32
CA ILE A 121 -6.98 8.29 14.50
C ILE A 121 -6.32 9.29 15.47
N ARG A 122 -6.57 10.58 15.30
CA ARG A 122 -6.04 11.61 16.22
C ARG A 122 -6.53 11.42 17.65
N PHE A 123 -7.79 11.07 17.81
CA PHE A 123 -8.36 10.78 19.13
C PHE A 123 -7.69 9.55 19.75
N PHE A 124 -7.55 8.49 18.98
CA PHE A 124 -6.84 7.28 19.39
C PHE A 124 -5.39 7.58 19.82
N LEU A 125 -4.62 8.33 19.02
CA LEU A 125 -3.24 8.72 19.33
C LEU A 125 -3.17 9.56 20.61
N LYS A 126 -4.14 10.47 20.82
CA LYS A 126 -4.22 11.30 22.03
C LYS A 126 -4.50 10.46 23.28
N ILE A 127 -5.39 9.47 23.19
CA ILE A 127 -5.65 8.52 24.28
C ILE A 127 -4.42 7.67 24.53
N ASN A 128 -3.81 7.12 23.47
CA ASN A 128 -2.60 6.29 23.61
C ASN A 128 -1.44 7.02 24.31
N ALA A 129 -1.26 8.31 24.02
CA ALA A 129 -0.22 9.13 24.67
C ALA A 129 -0.46 9.34 26.17
N LYS A 130 -1.73 9.32 26.61
CA LYS A 130 -2.10 9.57 28.02
C LYS A 130 -2.39 8.29 28.80
N HIS A 131 -2.96 7.31 28.13
CA HIS A 131 -3.48 6.07 28.72
C HIS A 131 -3.18 4.87 27.81
N PRO A 132 -1.90 4.50 27.64
CA PRO A 132 -1.50 3.40 26.75
C PRO A 132 -2.16 2.07 27.13
N ASP A 133 -2.35 1.82 28.42
CA ASP A 133 -2.98 0.59 28.91
C ASP A 133 -4.44 0.45 28.46
N VAL A 134 -5.18 1.56 28.40
CA VAL A 134 -6.56 1.57 27.88
C VAL A 134 -6.58 1.20 26.41
N VAL A 135 -5.64 1.74 25.62
CA VAL A 135 -5.52 1.42 24.21
C VAL A 135 -5.10 -0.03 24.00
N ASN A 136 -4.15 -0.53 24.79
CA ASN A 136 -3.74 -1.94 24.77
C ASN A 136 -4.93 -2.85 25.05
N TRP A 137 -5.73 -2.54 26.07
CA TRP A 137 -6.95 -3.27 26.38
C TRP A 137 -7.97 -3.23 25.25
N LEU A 138 -8.24 -2.06 24.67
CA LEU A 138 -9.17 -1.90 23.54
C LEU A 138 -8.74 -2.71 22.32
N LEU A 139 -7.44 -2.75 22.01
CA LEU A 139 -6.91 -3.50 20.87
C LEU A 139 -6.80 -5.00 21.16
N SER A 140 -6.68 -5.42 22.42
CA SER A 140 -6.68 -6.82 22.83
C SER A 140 -8.07 -7.42 22.85
N ASP A 141 -9.12 -6.61 23.05
CA ASP A 141 -10.51 -7.06 22.89
C ASP A 141 -10.85 -7.10 21.39
N TRP A 142 -10.55 -8.24 20.77
CA TRP A 142 -10.77 -8.48 19.37
C TRP A 142 -12.24 -8.30 18.93
N ARG A 143 -13.22 -8.44 19.82
CA ARG A 143 -14.65 -8.27 19.50
C ARG A 143 -14.95 -6.80 19.19
N LEU A 144 -14.46 -5.91 20.05
CA LEU A 144 -14.60 -4.47 19.84
C LEU A 144 -13.78 -4.01 18.64
N TYR A 145 -12.53 -4.43 18.58
CA TYR A 145 -11.62 -4.11 17.48
C TYR A 145 -12.14 -4.64 16.15
N GLY A 146 -12.58 -5.91 16.11
CA GLY A 146 -13.19 -6.49 14.92
C GLY A 146 -14.46 -5.78 14.49
N TRP A 147 -15.30 -5.37 15.43
CA TRP A 147 -16.48 -4.56 15.13
C TRP A 147 -16.12 -3.21 14.52
N LEU A 148 -15.14 -2.51 15.09
CA LEU A 148 -14.63 -1.24 14.55
C LEU A 148 -14.09 -1.40 13.12
N LEU A 149 -13.36 -2.48 12.85
CA LEU A 149 -12.86 -2.77 11.52
C LEU A 149 -13.98 -3.07 10.52
N LEU A 150 -14.93 -3.94 10.89
CA LEU A 150 -16.06 -4.26 10.02
C LEU A 150 -16.89 -3.01 9.69
N TYR A 151 -17.15 -2.18 10.70
CA TYR A 151 -17.91 -0.95 10.53
C TYR A 151 -17.10 0.11 9.77
N GLY A 152 -15.85 0.36 10.17
CA GLY A 152 -14.99 1.37 9.57
C GLY A 152 -14.62 1.08 8.12
N PHE A 153 -14.43 -0.19 7.77
CA PHE A 153 -14.11 -0.61 6.40
C PHE A 153 -15.34 -0.98 5.57
N ASN A 154 -16.53 -0.86 6.14
CA ASN A 154 -17.80 -1.24 5.48
C ASN A 154 -17.78 -2.68 4.93
N LEU A 155 -17.22 -3.61 5.72
CA LEU A 155 -17.08 -5.01 5.36
C LEU A 155 -18.31 -5.79 5.78
N ARG A 156 -18.80 -6.66 4.90
CA ARG A 156 -19.80 -7.68 5.25
C ARG A 156 -19.06 -8.95 5.68
N ARG A 157 -19.56 -9.61 6.74
CA ARG A 157 -19.03 -10.91 7.18
C ARG A 157 -19.16 -11.94 6.06
N ASN A 158 -18.06 -12.59 5.75
CA ASN A 158 -17.96 -13.79 4.93
C ASN A 158 -16.75 -14.60 5.43
N ASP A 159 -16.54 -15.81 4.94
CA ASP A 159 -15.47 -16.70 5.41
C ASP A 159 -14.11 -16.02 5.29
N TYR A 160 -13.86 -15.32 4.20
CA TYR A 160 -12.63 -14.60 3.95
C TYR A 160 -12.36 -13.46 4.97
N ILE A 161 -13.39 -12.69 5.31
CA ILE A 161 -13.28 -11.65 6.33
C ILE A 161 -13.06 -12.27 7.71
N ASN A 162 -13.66 -13.42 7.99
CA ASN A 162 -13.43 -14.14 9.24
C ASN A 162 -11.99 -14.62 9.36
N ASP A 163 -11.38 -15.14 8.28
CA ASP A 163 -10.00 -15.56 8.25
C ASP A 163 -9.06 -14.37 8.47
N TRP A 164 -9.26 -13.28 7.76
CA TRP A 164 -8.52 -12.03 7.97
C TRP A 164 -8.64 -11.53 9.42
N MET A 165 -9.83 -11.54 10.00
CA MET A 165 -10.02 -11.15 11.39
C MET A 165 -9.31 -12.08 12.38
N ASN A 166 -9.22 -13.37 12.06
CA ASN A 166 -8.45 -14.31 12.87
C ASN A 166 -6.94 -14.02 12.79
N GLU A 167 -6.43 -13.65 11.64
CA GLU A 167 -5.03 -13.22 11.51
C GLU A 167 -4.74 -11.95 12.32
N ILE A 168 -5.60 -10.93 12.24
CA ILE A 168 -5.44 -9.68 13.01
C ILE A 168 -5.36 -9.93 14.51
N LYS A 169 -6.13 -10.88 15.05
CA LYS A 169 -6.08 -11.24 16.48
C LYS A 169 -4.71 -11.72 16.93
N LEU A 170 -3.92 -12.27 16.00
CA LEU A 170 -2.57 -12.78 16.30
C LEU A 170 -1.51 -11.69 16.23
N LEU A 171 -1.86 -10.48 15.73
CA LEU A 171 -0.90 -9.38 15.61
C LEU A 171 -0.63 -8.74 16.99
N PRO A 172 0.64 -8.57 17.38
CA PRO A 172 0.98 -7.84 18.59
C PRO A 172 0.41 -6.42 18.57
N THR A 173 -0.21 -6.03 19.66
CA THR A 173 -0.84 -4.70 19.82
C THR A 173 0.14 -3.56 19.54
N GLU A 174 1.40 -3.71 19.93
CA GLU A 174 2.44 -2.71 19.69
C GLU A 174 2.72 -2.51 18.20
N ASN A 175 2.71 -3.57 17.40
CA ASN A 175 2.88 -3.46 15.95
C ASN A 175 1.69 -2.75 15.32
N LEU A 176 0.46 -3.07 15.74
CA LEU A 176 -0.74 -2.37 15.28
C LEU A 176 -0.70 -0.88 15.59
N LYS A 177 -0.23 -0.52 16.80
CA LYS A 177 -0.09 0.88 17.21
C LYS A 177 0.99 1.59 16.42
N ARG A 178 2.12 0.96 16.19
CA ARG A 178 3.30 1.56 15.57
C ARG A 178 3.03 2.01 14.14
N VAL A 179 2.40 1.18 13.32
CA VAL A 179 2.02 1.56 11.95
C VAL A 179 1.17 2.83 11.94
N VAL A 180 0.28 3.00 12.93
CA VAL A 180 -0.58 4.19 13.03
C VAL A 180 0.16 5.39 13.63
N THR A 181 1.02 5.19 14.63
CA THR A 181 1.77 6.28 15.28
C THR A 181 2.82 6.89 14.36
N ASP A 182 3.45 6.06 13.56
CA ASP A 182 4.48 6.49 12.61
C ASP A 182 3.90 7.02 11.29
N LEU A 183 2.56 7.06 11.15
CA LEU A 183 1.89 7.51 9.94
C LEU A 183 2.20 9.01 9.69
N PRO A 184 2.85 9.36 8.58
CA PRO A 184 3.16 10.75 8.28
C PRO A 184 1.89 11.61 8.19
N GLY A 185 1.94 12.82 8.71
CA GLY A 185 0.83 13.79 8.61
C GLY A 185 -0.27 13.64 9.65
N THR A 186 -0.24 12.66 10.56
CA THR A 186 -1.21 12.56 11.66
C THR A 186 -1.06 13.66 12.71
N GLY A 187 0.09 14.36 12.73
CA GLY A 187 0.40 15.36 13.75
C GLY A 187 -0.15 16.77 13.48
N ARG A 188 0.10 17.39 12.33
CA ARG A 188 -0.23 18.81 12.06
C ARG A 188 -0.38 19.20 10.59
N ALA A 189 0.16 18.44 9.65
CA ALA A 189 0.08 18.81 8.24
C ALA A 189 -1.04 18.03 7.53
N PRO A 190 -1.78 18.67 6.61
CA PRO A 190 -2.60 17.92 5.69
C PRO A 190 -1.69 16.95 4.93
N PHE A 191 -2.24 15.78 4.65
CA PHE A 191 -1.58 14.80 3.83
C PHE A 191 -1.23 15.42 2.47
N ILE A 192 0.05 15.57 2.19
CA ILE A 192 0.52 15.99 0.88
C ILE A 192 0.73 14.72 0.07
N MET A 193 0.02 14.60 -1.04
CA MET A 193 0.23 13.49 -1.97
C MET A 193 1.67 13.53 -2.47
N PRO A 194 2.40 12.40 -2.42
CA PRO A 194 3.75 12.36 -2.92
C PRO A 194 3.72 12.63 -4.42
N THR A 195 4.44 13.62 -4.83
CA THR A 195 4.75 13.84 -6.22
C THR A 195 6.23 13.55 -6.38
N SER A 196 6.59 12.34 -6.80
CA SER A 196 7.90 12.15 -7.39
C SER A 196 7.76 12.49 -8.88
N PRO A 197 8.27 13.60 -9.37
CA PRO A 197 8.15 13.93 -10.80
C PRO A 197 8.91 12.95 -11.69
N SER A 198 9.76 12.10 -11.11
CA SER A 198 10.61 11.15 -11.83
C SER A 198 10.00 9.76 -12.01
N VAL A 199 8.93 9.39 -11.25
CA VAL A 199 8.30 8.07 -11.33
C VAL A 199 6.84 8.23 -11.76
N PRO A 200 6.43 7.64 -12.88
CA PRO A 200 5.02 7.59 -13.28
C PRO A 200 4.19 6.97 -12.16
N THR A 201 3.12 7.65 -11.75
CA THR A 201 2.32 7.23 -10.59
C THR A 201 0.83 7.32 -10.89
N LEU A 202 0.11 6.20 -10.67
CA LEU A 202 -1.34 6.08 -10.74
C LEU A 202 -1.94 5.99 -9.33
N PHE A 203 -2.98 6.76 -9.04
CA PHE A 203 -3.80 6.59 -7.84
C PHE A 203 -5.15 5.97 -8.22
N VAL A 204 -5.50 4.88 -7.54
CA VAL A 204 -6.78 4.19 -7.72
C VAL A 204 -7.61 4.35 -6.45
N TRP A 205 -8.73 5.04 -6.56
CA TRP A 205 -9.62 5.38 -5.45
C TRP A 205 -10.87 4.53 -5.44
N GLY A 206 -11.28 4.06 -4.26
CA GLY A 206 -12.55 3.38 -4.09
C GLY A 206 -13.70 4.37 -3.88
N LEU A 207 -14.69 4.39 -4.76
CA LEU A 207 -15.87 5.27 -4.62
C LEU A 207 -16.62 5.06 -3.29
N ARG A 208 -16.64 3.81 -2.81
CA ARG A 208 -17.31 3.41 -1.55
C ARG A 208 -16.32 3.21 -0.41
N ASP A 209 -15.10 3.74 -0.53
CA ASP A 209 -14.08 3.66 0.50
C ASP A 209 -14.47 4.55 1.69
N ALA A 210 -14.67 3.93 2.86
CA ALA A 210 -15.03 4.65 4.09
C ALA A 210 -13.81 5.22 4.83
N VAL A 211 -12.60 4.76 4.49
CA VAL A 211 -11.35 5.13 5.17
C VAL A 211 -10.70 6.32 4.48
N SER A 212 -10.55 6.22 3.17
CA SER A 212 -9.90 7.25 2.35
C SER A 212 -10.86 7.88 1.34
N ALA A 213 -10.48 9.02 0.83
CA ALA A 213 -11.25 9.73 -0.20
C ALA A 213 -10.30 10.39 -1.19
N PRO A 214 -10.69 10.44 -2.47
CA PRO A 214 -9.94 11.21 -3.44
C PRO A 214 -9.91 12.70 -3.03
N PRO A 215 -8.87 13.44 -3.43
CA PRO A 215 -8.82 14.88 -3.28
C PRO A 215 -9.93 15.55 -4.10
N SER A 216 -10.24 16.82 -3.80
CA SER A 216 -11.24 17.59 -4.55
C SER A 216 -10.90 17.76 -6.04
N HIS A 217 -9.62 17.69 -6.38
CA HIS A 217 -9.11 17.74 -7.75
C HIS A 217 -8.29 16.50 -8.01
N LEU A 218 -8.80 15.63 -8.88
CA LEU A 218 -8.08 14.45 -9.37
C LEU A 218 -6.98 14.87 -10.34
N ARG A 219 -5.90 14.11 -10.37
CA ARG A 219 -4.90 14.24 -11.43
C ARG A 219 -5.43 13.58 -12.70
N PRO A 220 -4.90 13.94 -13.89
CA PRO A 220 -5.40 13.41 -15.16
C PRO A 220 -5.45 11.88 -15.26
N ASN A 221 -4.53 11.19 -14.59
CA ASN A 221 -4.42 9.73 -14.63
C ASN A 221 -5.01 9.04 -13.38
N ASP A 222 -5.62 9.79 -12.45
CA ASP A 222 -6.24 9.18 -11.28
C ASP A 222 -7.51 8.42 -11.67
N GLU A 223 -7.67 7.19 -11.16
CA GLU A 223 -8.80 6.33 -11.44
C GLU A 223 -9.74 6.21 -10.22
N ILE A 224 -11.04 6.20 -10.49
CA ILE A 224 -12.06 5.90 -9.47
C ILE A 224 -12.77 4.62 -9.84
N ILE A 225 -12.67 3.61 -9.00
CA ILE A 225 -13.36 2.34 -9.18
C ILE A 225 -14.53 2.18 -8.19
N VAL A 226 -15.52 1.39 -8.57
CA VAL A 226 -16.66 1.08 -7.69
C VAL A 226 -16.24 0.01 -6.68
N ALA A 227 -15.47 0.41 -5.70
CA ALA A 227 -14.92 -0.47 -4.66
C ALA A 227 -14.97 0.18 -3.28
N CYS A 228 -14.96 -0.64 -2.23
CA CYS A 228 -14.70 -0.21 -0.85
C CYS A 228 -13.18 -0.22 -0.58
N HIS A 229 -12.78 0.07 0.66
CA HIS A 229 -11.36 0.05 1.04
C HIS A 229 -10.67 -1.30 0.78
N SER A 230 -11.40 -2.41 0.94
CA SER A 230 -10.87 -3.77 0.68
C SER A 230 -10.92 -4.16 -0.81
N ALA A 231 -10.61 -3.23 -1.70
CA ALA A 231 -10.69 -3.40 -3.15
C ALA A 231 -9.96 -4.64 -3.70
N PRO A 232 -8.71 -4.97 -3.28
CA PRO A 232 -8.00 -6.15 -3.81
C PRO A 232 -8.75 -7.46 -3.59
N LEU A 233 -9.57 -7.53 -2.54
CA LEU A 233 -10.30 -8.71 -2.12
C LEU A 233 -11.69 -8.81 -2.70
N LEU A 234 -12.41 -7.70 -2.66
CA LEU A 234 -13.84 -7.66 -2.96
C LEU A 234 -14.13 -7.21 -4.39
N ASN A 235 -13.21 -6.51 -5.03
CA ASN A 235 -13.35 -5.96 -6.36
C ASN A 235 -12.08 -6.18 -7.22
N PRO A 236 -11.47 -7.39 -7.22
CA PRO A 236 -10.18 -7.62 -7.87
C PRO A 236 -10.22 -7.36 -9.37
N GLN A 237 -11.35 -7.64 -10.03
CA GLN A 237 -11.53 -7.39 -11.45
C GLN A 237 -11.44 -5.89 -11.77
N SER A 238 -12.18 -5.05 -11.03
CA SER A 238 -12.14 -3.59 -11.23
C SER A 238 -10.75 -3.01 -10.93
N VAL A 239 -10.03 -3.61 -9.96
CA VAL A 239 -8.63 -3.21 -9.69
C VAL A 239 -7.74 -3.59 -10.87
N ALA A 240 -7.83 -4.83 -11.38
CA ALA A 240 -7.02 -5.27 -12.51
C ALA A 240 -7.28 -4.42 -13.76
N GLU A 241 -8.54 -4.12 -14.07
CA GLU A 241 -8.94 -3.27 -15.21
C GLU A 241 -8.35 -1.86 -15.11
N ALA A 242 -8.28 -1.28 -13.90
CA ALA A 242 -7.71 0.03 -13.68
C ALA A 242 -6.17 0.06 -13.74
N VAL A 243 -5.49 -0.99 -13.22
CA VAL A 243 -4.03 -0.95 -13.07
C VAL A 243 -3.26 -1.52 -14.26
N LEU A 244 -3.83 -2.52 -14.97
CA LEU A 244 -3.13 -3.20 -16.05
C LEU A 244 -2.75 -2.28 -17.23
N PRO A 245 -3.60 -1.37 -17.70
CA PRO A 245 -3.21 -0.47 -18.77
C PRO A 245 -1.98 0.36 -18.39
N PHE A 246 -2.00 0.97 -17.20
CA PHE A 246 -0.91 1.80 -16.71
C PHE A 246 0.38 1.01 -16.48
N LEU A 247 0.30 -0.20 -15.91
CA LEU A 247 1.49 -1.03 -15.62
C LEU A 247 2.12 -1.64 -16.88
N LYS A 248 1.34 -1.77 -17.99
CA LYS A 248 1.80 -2.32 -19.27
C LYS A 248 2.27 -1.26 -20.26
N GLU A 249 2.04 0.03 -19.99
CA GLU A 249 2.57 1.07 -20.86
C GLU A 249 4.09 0.91 -21.00
N GLU A 250 4.56 0.69 -22.22
CA GLU A 250 5.99 0.77 -22.54
C GLU A 250 6.41 2.23 -22.41
N ASP A 251 7.55 2.50 -21.76
CA ASP A 251 8.12 3.82 -21.79
C ASP A 251 8.45 4.14 -23.24
N ILE A 252 7.66 4.99 -23.87
CA ILE A 252 8.03 5.60 -25.15
C ILE A 252 9.26 6.44 -24.82
N GLN A 253 10.44 5.84 -24.99
CA GLN A 253 11.68 6.60 -25.01
C GLN A 253 11.48 7.70 -26.04
N GLN A 254 11.40 8.92 -25.56
CA GLN A 254 11.52 10.10 -26.42
C GLN A 254 12.92 10.04 -27.03
N ASP A 255 13.01 9.37 -28.18
CA ASP A 255 14.17 9.39 -29.06
C ASP A 255 14.26 10.80 -29.70
N THR A 256 14.56 11.79 -28.86
CA THR A 256 14.92 13.14 -29.29
C THR A 256 16.38 13.17 -29.71
N HIS A 257 16.74 12.33 -30.70
CA HIS A 257 17.89 12.62 -31.50
C HIS A 257 17.51 13.72 -32.52
N PRO A 258 18.09 14.90 -32.44
CA PRO A 258 17.92 15.88 -33.48
C PRO A 258 18.54 15.29 -34.76
N LYS A 259 17.69 15.07 -35.76
CA LYS A 259 18.14 14.76 -37.13
C LYS A 259 19.02 15.92 -37.56
N THR A 260 20.32 15.74 -37.56
CA THR A 260 21.28 16.63 -38.23
C THR A 260 20.96 16.62 -39.70
N VAL A 261 20.34 17.71 -40.17
CA VAL A 261 20.19 18.00 -41.58
C VAL A 261 21.55 18.44 -42.09
N THR A 262 22.26 17.60 -42.81
CA THR A 262 23.42 17.97 -43.61
C THR A 262 22.97 18.82 -44.77
N PRO A 263 23.48 20.03 -45.00
CA PRO A 263 23.18 20.79 -46.20
C PRO A 263 23.92 20.17 -47.38
N ASN A 264 23.14 19.80 -48.41
CA ASN A 264 23.71 19.45 -49.68
C ASN A 264 24.35 20.71 -50.30
N THR A 265 25.67 20.63 -50.54
CA THR A 265 26.41 21.49 -51.47
C THR A 265 26.36 20.91 -52.90
#